data_3a990e460fdb24e5f1d5648869691cf3
#
_entry.id   3a990e460fdb24e5f1d5648869691cf3
#
_cell.length_a   1.000
_cell.length_b   1.000
_cell.length_c   1.000
_cell.angle_alpha   90.00
_cell.angle_beta   90.00
_cell.angle_gamma   90.00
#
_symmetry.space_group_name_H-M   'P 1'
#
loop_
_entity.id
_entity.type
_entity.pdbx_description
1 polymer ?
#
loop_
_entity_poly.entity_id
_entity_poly.type
_entity_poly.pdbx_seq_one_letter_code
_entity_poly.pdbx_strand_id
1 'polypeptide(L)'
;MRIINLAIKDLTQLLREKSTFLFSLIMPIAFTFLFGFIFGGTGSSDAEDIRLPVGILVEDSDGYTSTLLAALEESDVFRLVDEDSLTHQGLSEQVADGDLEGGLIIPEGYGEQVRNGSPLSLTLIMDPSNSNGFSIEYSVSNISNRLLRSARTAQLSVAVFQDQSSFENDEAEMVFYNKSFDKAFLA
;
A
#
# COMPACT_ATOMS: atom_id res chain seq x y z
N MET A 1 9.33 48.02 33.42
CA MET A 1 8.75 47.65 34.72
C MET A 1 7.19 47.57 34.72
N ARG A 2 6.43 48.42 33.97
CA ARG A 2 4.97 48.33 33.95
C ARG A 2 4.40 47.03 33.40
N ILE A 3 5.01 46.43 32.37
CA ILE A 3 4.55 45.18 31.74
C ILE A 3 4.68 44.00 32.68
N ILE A 4 5.80 43.91 33.42
CA ILE A 4 6.03 42.84 34.37
C ILE A 4 5.05 42.87 35.54
N ASN A 5 4.75 44.08 36.04
CA ASN A 5 3.77 44.25 37.12
C ASN A 5 2.32 43.94 36.66
N LEU A 6 2.02 44.18 35.37
CA LEU A 6 0.73 43.80 34.78
C LEU A 6 0.63 42.27 34.64
N ALA A 7 1.66 41.64 34.14
CA ALA A 7 1.71 40.17 33.99
C ALA A 7 1.61 39.43 35.34
N ILE A 8 2.28 39.96 36.38
CA ILE A 8 2.21 39.39 37.73
C ILE A 8 0.81 39.57 38.32
N LYS A 9 0.16 40.74 38.09
CA LYS A 9 -1.20 40.99 38.54
C LYS A 9 -2.17 40.02 37.87
N ASP A 10 -2.10 39.85 36.54
CA ASP A 10 -2.97 38.95 35.78
C ASP A 10 -2.79 37.49 36.18
N LEU A 11 -1.54 37.09 36.39
CA LEU A 11 -1.20 35.74 36.88
C LEU A 11 -1.77 35.51 38.30
N THR A 12 -1.65 36.50 39.18
CA THR A 12 -2.15 36.38 40.54
C THR A 12 -3.70 36.38 40.58
N GLN A 13 -4.34 37.09 39.67
CA GLN A 13 -5.79 37.09 39.51
C GLN A 13 -6.27 35.71 38.99
N LEU A 14 -5.58 35.13 38.01
CA LEU A 14 -5.86 33.79 37.45
C LEU A 14 -5.73 32.68 38.50
N LEU A 15 -4.69 32.76 39.34
CA LEU A 15 -4.49 31.80 40.44
C LEU A 15 -5.51 32.01 41.60
N ARG A 16 -6.06 33.19 41.74
CA ARG A 16 -7.05 33.53 42.80
C ARG A 16 -8.46 33.05 42.42
N GLU A 17 -8.78 32.99 41.13
CA GLU A 17 -10.01 32.40 40.61
C GLU A 17 -9.87 30.91 40.47
N LYS A 18 -10.09 30.15 41.56
CA LYS A 18 -9.95 28.69 41.64
C LYS A 18 -10.68 27.97 40.53
N SER A 19 -11.85 28.46 40.11
CA SER A 19 -12.64 27.88 39.05
C SER A 19 -11.97 28.00 37.68
N THR A 20 -11.48 29.21 37.35
CA THR A 20 -10.80 29.47 36.08
C THR A 20 -9.46 28.72 35.96
N PHE A 21 -8.70 28.68 37.07
CA PHE A 21 -7.45 27.96 37.16
C PHE A 21 -7.67 26.41 36.99
N LEU A 22 -8.66 25.88 37.71
CA LEU A 22 -9.03 24.49 37.65
C LEU A 22 -9.46 24.07 36.23
N PHE A 23 -10.29 24.91 35.60
CA PHE A 23 -10.78 24.67 34.23
C PHE A 23 -9.67 24.75 33.20
N SER A 24 -8.77 25.74 33.33
CA SER A 24 -7.62 25.91 32.43
C SER A 24 -6.60 24.77 32.53
N LEU A 25 -6.48 24.12 33.69
CA LEU A 25 -5.56 23.01 33.90
C LEU A 25 -6.23 21.65 33.55
N ILE A 26 -7.47 21.45 33.96
CA ILE A 26 -8.17 20.17 33.79
C ILE A 26 -8.61 19.96 32.33
N MET A 27 -9.05 21.03 31.64
CA MET A 27 -9.55 20.91 30.27
C MET A 27 -8.52 20.33 29.30
N PRO A 28 -7.26 20.83 29.21
CA PRO A 28 -6.27 20.23 28.33
C PRO A 28 -6.00 18.74 28.65
N ILE A 29 -5.96 18.41 29.95
CA ILE A 29 -5.75 17.04 30.41
C ILE A 29 -6.95 16.17 30.02
N ALA A 30 -8.17 16.64 30.30
CA ALA A 30 -9.41 15.94 29.95
C ALA A 30 -9.52 15.73 28.42
N PHE A 31 -9.19 16.75 27.63
CA PHE A 31 -9.16 16.62 26.16
C PHE A 31 -8.10 15.62 25.69
N THR A 32 -6.91 15.65 26.29
CA THR A 32 -5.86 14.69 25.93
C THR A 32 -6.30 13.26 26.22
N PHE A 33 -6.92 13.01 27.36
CA PHE A 33 -7.46 11.69 27.68
C PHE A 33 -8.67 11.33 26.80
N LEU A 34 -9.57 12.28 26.54
CA LEU A 34 -10.74 12.06 25.70
C LEU A 34 -10.32 11.71 24.26
N PHE A 35 -9.46 12.52 23.67
CA PHE A 35 -8.96 12.27 22.33
C PHE A 35 -8.05 11.05 22.27
N GLY A 36 -7.21 10.82 23.28
CA GLY A 36 -6.42 9.62 23.41
C GLY A 36 -7.27 8.35 23.51
N PHE A 37 -8.42 8.43 24.19
CA PHE A 37 -9.35 7.29 24.29
C PHE A 37 -10.16 7.07 23.00
N ILE A 38 -10.63 8.17 22.36
CA ILE A 38 -11.45 8.10 21.13
C ILE A 38 -10.59 7.70 19.92
N PHE A 39 -9.39 8.26 19.79
CA PHE A 39 -8.52 8.05 18.62
C PHE A 39 -7.36 7.09 18.89
N GLY A 40 -7.03 6.81 20.15
CA GLY A 40 -5.94 5.92 20.53
C GLY A 40 -6.32 4.45 20.64
N GLY A 41 -7.61 4.11 20.43
CA GLY A 41 -8.11 2.74 20.61
C GLY A 41 -7.79 2.18 22.00
N THR A 42 -8.52 1.22 22.49
CA THR A 42 -8.14 0.44 23.67
C THR A 42 -6.88 -0.34 23.33
N GLY A 43 -5.71 0.22 23.66
CA GLY A 43 -4.40 -0.28 23.26
C GLY A 43 -4.23 -1.78 23.47
N SER A 44 -4.38 -2.52 22.43
CA SER A 44 -3.64 -3.74 22.20
C SER A 44 -2.25 -3.33 21.75
N SER A 45 -1.24 -3.80 22.46
CA SER A 45 0.19 -3.50 22.27
C SER A 45 0.81 -4.22 21.06
N ASP A 46 0.00 -4.61 20.11
CA ASP A 46 0.42 -4.92 18.75
C ASP A 46 0.24 -3.61 17.95
N ALA A 47 1.29 -3.09 17.39
CA ALA A 47 1.22 -1.96 16.49
C ALA A 47 0.22 -2.35 15.38
N GLU A 48 -1.01 -1.82 15.47
CA GLU A 48 -2.07 -2.13 14.52
C GLU A 48 -1.53 -1.79 13.14
N ASP A 49 -1.49 -2.77 12.27
CA ASP A 49 -1.02 -2.56 10.90
C ASP A 49 -1.96 -1.56 10.22
N ILE A 50 -1.51 -0.32 10.12
CA ILE A 50 -2.26 0.80 9.56
C ILE A 50 -2.44 0.71 8.04
N ARG A 51 -1.83 -0.30 7.41
CA ARG A 51 -1.97 -0.53 5.97
C ARG A 51 -3.40 -0.96 5.64
N LEU A 52 -3.88 -0.50 4.50
CA LEU A 52 -5.23 -0.78 4.02
C LEU A 52 -5.40 -2.28 3.70
N PRO A 53 -6.42 -2.97 4.24
CA PRO A 53 -6.65 -4.37 3.90
C PRO A 53 -7.19 -4.49 2.47
N VAL A 54 -6.47 -5.20 1.60
CA VAL A 54 -6.85 -5.47 0.22
C VAL A 54 -6.96 -6.97 0.00
N GLY A 55 -8.16 -7.43 -0.32
CA GLY A 55 -8.39 -8.82 -0.69
C GLY A 55 -7.78 -9.15 -2.04
N ILE A 56 -7.23 -10.34 -2.19
CA ILE A 56 -6.63 -10.76 -3.45
C ILE A 56 -7.23 -12.08 -3.94
N LEU A 57 -7.56 -12.11 -5.24
CA LEU A 57 -7.98 -13.31 -5.95
C LEU A 57 -7.03 -13.55 -7.11
N VAL A 58 -6.32 -14.67 -7.09
CA VAL A 58 -5.31 -15.03 -8.09
C VAL A 58 -5.83 -16.18 -8.92
N GLU A 59 -6.01 -15.95 -10.22
CA GLU A 59 -6.47 -16.95 -11.18
C GLU A 59 -5.32 -17.42 -12.10
N ASP A 60 -4.14 -16.80 -12.02
CA ASP A 60 -2.95 -17.11 -12.78
C ASP A 60 -1.83 -17.65 -11.89
N SER A 61 -1.05 -18.63 -12.40
CA SER A 61 0.03 -19.28 -11.63
C SER A 61 1.42 -19.10 -12.26
N ASP A 62 1.60 -18.13 -13.14
CA ASP A 62 2.88 -17.86 -13.81
C ASP A 62 3.91 -17.24 -12.84
N GLY A 63 5.20 -17.35 -13.18
CA GLY A 63 6.29 -16.75 -12.39
C GLY A 63 6.24 -15.24 -12.28
N TYR A 64 5.69 -14.53 -13.29
CA TYR A 64 5.47 -13.07 -13.20
C TYR A 64 4.37 -12.71 -12.22
N THR A 65 3.35 -13.55 -12.11
CA THR A 65 2.30 -13.40 -11.10
C THR A 65 2.87 -13.52 -9.69
N SER A 66 3.73 -14.51 -9.47
CA SER A 66 4.45 -14.65 -8.19
C SER A 66 5.34 -13.45 -7.88
N THR A 67 6.00 -12.88 -8.88
CA THR A 67 6.83 -11.67 -8.73
C THR A 67 5.95 -10.44 -8.41
N LEU A 68 4.78 -10.32 -9.05
CA LEU A 68 3.82 -9.28 -8.74
C LEU A 68 3.34 -9.39 -7.31
N LEU A 69 2.95 -10.59 -6.87
CA LEU A 69 2.48 -10.85 -5.51
C LEU A 69 3.53 -10.44 -4.47
N ALA A 70 4.77 -10.90 -4.63
CA ALA A 70 5.86 -10.54 -3.73
C ALA A 70 6.06 -9.01 -3.65
N ALA A 71 5.98 -8.31 -4.77
CA ALA A 71 6.12 -6.86 -4.80
C ALA A 71 4.90 -6.12 -4.20
N LEU A 72 3.70 -6.70 -4.28
CA LEU A 72 2.50 -6.17 -3.64
C LEU A 72 2.53 -6.38 -2.12
N GLU A 73 3.05 -7.49 -1.63
CA GLU A 73 3.24 -7.77 -0.20
C GLU A 73 4.21 -6.80 0.48
N GLU A 74 5.21 -6.29 -0.26
CA GLU A 74 6.15 -5.28 0.21
C GLU A 74 5.56 -3.86 0.26
N SER A 75 4.28 -3.68 -0.12
CA SER A 75 3.64 -2.37 -0.14
C SER A 75 3.51 -1.77 1.27
N ASP A 76 3.89 -0.50 1.42
CA ASP A 76 3.65 0.29 2.62
C ASP A 76 2.22 0.87 2.68
N VAL A 77 1.47 0.82 1.56
CA VAL A 77 0.14 1.42 1.45
C VAL A 77 -0.95 0.46 1.90
N PHE A 78 -0.84 -0.80 1.52
CA PHE A 78 -1.85 -1.81 1.80
C PHE A 78 -1.21 -3.13 2.21
N ARG A 79 -1.98 -3.95 2.90
CA ARG A 79 -1.64 -5.35 3.19
C ARG A 79 -2.57 -6.27 2.41
N LEU A 80 -2.02 -7.33 1.86
CA LEU A 80 -2.82 -8.35 1.19
C LEU A 80 -3.52 -9.22 2.24
N VAL A 81 -4.80 -9.49 1.97
CA VAL A 81 -5.61 -10.46 2.71
C VAL A 81 -5.92 -11.58 1.73
N ASP A 82 -5.29 -12.72 1.97
CA ASP A 82 -5.51 -13.94 1.19
C ASP A 82 -6.41 -14.86 2.02
N GLU A 83 -7.58 -15.15 1.50
CA GLU A 83 -8.50 -16.13 2.08
C GLU A 83 -8.68 -17.27 1.07
N ASP A 84 -8.38 -18.50 1.49
CA ASP A 84 -8.40 -19.73 0.66
C ASP A 84 -9.73 -19.99 -0.10
N SER A 85 -10.77 -19.20 0.13
CA SER A 85 -12.11 -19.37 -0.45
C SER A 85 -12.70 -18.11 -1.09
N LEU A 86 -11.89 -17.07 -1.33
CA LEU A 86 -12.39 -15.86 -1.97
C LEU A 86 -12.88 -16.17 -3.38
N THR A 87 -14.12 -15.75 -3.64
CA THR A 87 -14.71 -15.72 -4.97
C THR A 87 -14.87 -14.27 -5.44
N HIS A 88 -15.07 -14.04 -6.72
CA HIS A 88 -15.39 -12.70 -7.24
C HIS A 88 -16.52 -12.02 -6.49
N GLN A 89 -17.58 -12.77 -6.17
CA GLN A 89 -18.73 -12.26 -5.44
C GLN A 89 -18.37 -11.96 -3.98
N GLY A 90 -17.69 -12.88 -3.29
CA GLY A 90 -17.29 -12.70 -1.89
C GLY A 90 -16.35 -11.49 -1.73
N LEU A 91 -15.42 -11.31 -2.67
CA LEU A 91 -14.53 -10.15 -2.68
C LEU A 91 -15.31 -8.83 -2.85
N SER A 92 -16.32 -8.82 -3.75
CA SER A 92 -17.19 -7.64 -3.94
C SER A 92 -18.05 -7.34 -2.72
N GLU A 93 -18.56 -8.37 -2.04
CA GLU A 93 -19.37 -8.23 -0.82
C GLU A 93 -18.51 -7.68 0.33
N GLN A 94 -17.32 -8.21 0.57
CA GLN A 94 -16.42 -7.73 1.63
C GLN A 94 -15.98 -6.26 1.41
N VAL A 95 -15.78 -5.85 0.15
CA VAL A 95 -15.49 -4.44 -0.17
C VAL A 95 -16.73 -3.56 0.05
N ALA A 96 -17.93 -4.04 -0.32
CA ALA A 96 -19.17 -3.30 -0.13
C ALA A 96 -19.55 -3.15 1.35
N ASP A 97 -19.25 -4.16 2.18
CA ASP A 97 -19.49 -4.16 3.62
C ASP A 97 -18.43 -3.35 4.40
N GLY A 98 -17.32 -3.00 3.75
CA GLY A 98 -16.23 -2.22 4.35
C GLY A 98 -15.24 -3.06 5.17
N ASP A 99 -15.27 -4.38 5.06
CA ASP A 99 -14.30 -5.29 5.67
C ASP A 99 -12.95 -5.23 4.95
N LEU A 100 -12.99 -4.93 3.64
CA LEU A 100 -11.83 -4.68 2.80
C LEU A 100 -11.91 -3.27 2.19
N GLU A 101 -10.78 -2.60 2.10
CA GLU A 101 -10.65 -1.29 1.43
C GLU A 101 -10.59 -1.39 -0.10
N GLY A 102 -10.30 -2.59 -0.61
CA GLY A 102 -10.28 -2.92 -2.02
C GLY A 102 -10.12 -4.40 -2.28
N GLY A 103 -10.42 -4.83 -3.50
CA GLY A 103 -10.24 -6.19 -3.98
C GLY A 103 -9.45 -6.21 -5.29
N LEU A 104 -8.36 -6.96 -5.35
CA LEU A 104 -7.55 -7.12 -6.55
C LEU A 104 -7.73 -8.51 -7.13
N ILE A 105 -8.04 -8.58 -8.43
CA ILE A 105 -8.15 -9.82 -9.18
C ILE A 105 -7.04 -9.85 -10.23
N ILE A 106 -6.22 -10.89 -10.19
CA ILE A 106 -5.20 -11.19 -11.19
C ILE A 106 -5.77 -12.29 -12.10
N PRO A 107 -6.21 -11.95 -13.32
CA PRO A 107 -6.89 -12.89 -14.20
C PRO A 107 -5.91 -13.92 -14.78
N GLU A 108 -6.45 -15.04 -15.24
CA GLU A 108 -5.72 -16.05 -16.02
C GLU A 108 -5.02 -15.40 -17.24
N GLY A 109 -3.79 -15.83 -17.52
CA GLY A 109 -2.99 -15.32 -18.62
C GLY A 109 -2.26 -13.99 -18.33
N TYR A 110 -2.29 -13.49 -17.09
CA TYR A 110 -1.55 -12.28 -16.71
C TYR A 110 -0.04 -12.42 -17.00
N GLY A 111 0.58 -13.53 -16.60
CA GLY A 111 2.01 -13.77 -16.84
C GLY A 111 2.37 -13.82 -18.32
N GLU A 112 1.47 -14.34 -19.17
CA GLU A 112 1.65 -14.33 -20.61
C GLU A 112 1.59 -12.90 -21.20
N GLN A 113 0.69 -12.04 -20.70
CA GLN A 113 0.64 -10.63 -21.08
C GLN A 113 1.95 -9.90 -20.75
N VAL A 114 2.52 -10.16 -19.55
CA VAL A 114 3.83 -9.62 -19.16
C VAL A 114 4.91 -10.11 -20.12
N ARG A 115 4.96 -11.41 -20.39
CA ARG A 115 5.95 -12.04 -21.29
C ARG A 115 5.89 -11.50 -22.70
N ASN A 116 4.70 -11.23 -23.20
CA ASN A 116 4.48 -10.70 -24.55
C ASN A 116 4.61 -9.16 -24.62
N GLY A 117 4.84 -8.48 -23.48
CA GLY A 117 4.89 -7.03 -23.41
C GLY A 117 3.54 -6.36 -23.74
N SER A 118 2.45 -7.12 -23.63
CA SER A 118 1.08 -6.66 -23.88
C SER A 118 0.58 -5.74 -22.75
N PRO A 119 -0.48 -4.95 -22.96
CA PRO A 119 -1.15 -4.23 -21.88
C PRO A 119 -1.63 -5.20 -20.81
N LEU A 120 -1.34 -4.88 -19.54
CA LEU A 120 -1.73 -5.73 -18.42
C LEU A 120 -3.20 -5.50 -18.07
N SER A 121 -3.90 -6.59 -17.77
CA SER A 121 -5.28 -6.57 -17.28
C SER A 121 -5.27 -7.00 -15.82
N LEU A 122 -5.58 -6.06 -14.92
CA LEU A 122 -5.88 -6.31 -13.52
C LEU A 122 -7.25 -5.71 -13.23
N THR A 123 -8.05 -6.40 -12.43
CA THR A 123 -9.34 -5.86 -12.00
C THR A 123 -9.22 -5.41 -10.55
N LEU A 124 -9.53 -4.14 -10.30
CA LEU A 124 -9.56 -3.57 -8.96
C LEU A 124 -11.02 -3.22 -8.61
N ILE A 125 -11.51 -3.82 -7.53
CA ILE A 125 -12.83 -3.57 -6.95
C ILE A 125 -12.64 -2.56 -5.82
N MET A 126 -13.37 -1.45 -5.86
CA MET A 126 -13.30 -0.38 -4.86
C MET A 126 -14.68 0.20 -4.60
N ASP A 127 -14.92 0.67 -3.38
CA ASP A 127 -16.08 1.51 -3.11
C ASP A 127 -15.79 2.94 -3.64
N PRO A 128 -16.59 3.46 -4.59
CA PRO A 128 -16.38 4.78 -5.17
C PRO A 128 -16.55 5.94 -4.16
N SER A 129 -17.13 5.69 -3.00
CA SER A 129 -17.25 6.67 -1.92
C SER A 129 -16.01 6.73 -1.03
N ASN A 130 -15.10 5.76 -1.16
CA ASN A 130 -13.88 5.65 -0.35
C ASN A 130 -12.67 6.29 -1.06
N SER A 131 -12.07 7.29 -0.42
CA SER A 131 -10.88 7.96 -0.95
C SER A 131 -9.61 7.08 -0.96
N ASN A 132 -9.57 6.01 -0.15
CA ASN A 132 -8.43 5.12 -0.05
C ASN A 132 -8.21 4.30 -1.34
N GLY A 133 -9.29 4.06 -2.10
CA GLY A 133 -9.24 3.34 -3.36
C GLY A 133 -8.24 3.91 -4.36
N PHE A 134 -8.12 5.24 -4.46
CA PHE A 134 -7.14 5.88 -5.35
C PHE A 134 -5.69 5.60 -4.94
N SER A 135 -5.41 5.49 -3.65
CA SER A 135 -4.07 5.17 -3.14
C SER A 135 -3.70 3.72 -3.49
N ILE A 136 -4.66 2.81 -3.37
CA ILE A 136 -4.50 1.40 -3.74
C ILE A 136 -4.29 1.29 -5.26
N GLU A 137 -5.16 1.91 -6.07
CA GLU A 137 -5.05 1.93 -7.53
C GLU A 137 -3.69 2.45 -8.00
N TYR A 138 -3.26 3.57 -7.45
CA TYR A 138 -1.96 4.17 -7.78
C TYR A 138 -0.79 3.23 -7.45
N SER A 139 -0.83 2.60 -6.26
CA SER A 139 0.22 1.68 -5.82
C SER A 139 0.27 0.42 -6.69
N VAL A 140 -0.88 -0.22 -6.93
CA VAL A 140 -0.99 -1.40 -7.80
C VAL A 140 -0.52 -1.08 -9.23
N SER A 141 -0.96 0.05 -9.78
CA SER A 141 -0.55 0.51 -11.12
C SER A 141 0.94 0.74 -11.22
N ASN A 142 1.56 1.35 -10.22
CA ASN A 142 3.00 1.58 -10.19
C ASN A 142 3.78 0.28 -10.18
N ILE A 143 3.40 -0.67 -9.33
CA ILE A 143 4.06 -1.97 -9.22
C ILE A 143 3.92 -2.76 -10.53
N SER A 144 2.70 -2.83 -11.09
CA SER A 144 2.42 -3.52 -12.34
C SER A 144 3.18 -2.90 -13.53
N ASN A 145 3.21 -1.57 -13.62
CA ASN A 145 3.96 -0.88 -14.67
C ASN A 145 5.49 -1.06 -14.52
N ARG A 146 5.99 -1.17 -13.28
CA ARG A 146 7.40 -1.50 -13.03
C ARG A 146 7.72 -2.89 -13.56
N LEU A 147 6.87 -3.88 -13.25
CA LEU A 147 7.01 -5.25 -13.73
C LEU A 147 7.04 -5.30 -15.27
N LEU A 148 6.07 -4.68 -15.93
CA LEU A 148 5.99 -4.65 -17.39
C LEU A 148 7.20 -3.97 -18.04
N ARG A 149 7.65 -2.85 -17.48
CA ARG A 149 8.86 -2.16 -17.98
C ARG A 149 10.11 -3.02 -17.82
N SER A 150 10.23 -3.75 -16.72
CA SER A 150 11.35 -4.65 -16.47
C SER A 150 11.36 -5.81 -17.44
N ALA A 151 10.21 -6.42 -17.73
CA ALA A 151 10.06 -7.45 -18.74
C ALA A 151 10.45 -6.95 -20.14
N ARG A 152 9.96 -5.79 -20.53
CA ARG A 152 10.33 -5.15 -21.82
C ARG A 152 11.83 -4.82 -21.91
N THR A 153 12.42 -4.35 -20.82
CA THR A 153 13.87 -4.07 -20.78
C THR A 153 14.68 -5.35 -20.95
N ALA A 154 14.26 -6.43 -20.31
CA ALA A 154 14.91 -7.75 -20.47
C ALA A 154 14.80 -8.27 -21.91
N GLN A 155 13.62 -8.17 -22.53
CA GLN A 155 13.41 -8.55 -23.94
C GLN A 155 14.30 -7.74 -24.90
N LEU A 156 14.35 -6.43 -24.71
CA LEU A 156 15.23 -5.58 -25.52
C LEU A 156 16.71 -5.91 -25.32
N SER A 157 17.12 -6.25 -24.09
CA SER A 157 18.49 -6.64 -23.80
C SER A 157 18.86 -7.95 -24.51
N VAL A 158 17.94 -8.93 -24.53
CA VAL A 158 18.11 -10.18 -25.28
C VAL A 158 18.22 -9.90 -26.79
N ALA A 159 17.31 -9.10 -27.34
CA ALA A 159 17.31 -8.77 -28.77
C ALA A 159 18.58 -8.05 -29.20
N VAL A 160 19.08 -7.10 -28.43
CA VAL A 160 20.32 -6.38 -28.69
C VAL A 160 21.54 -7.33 -28.62
N PHE A 161 21.54 -8.26 -27.67
CA PHE A 161 22.62 -9.24 -27.57
C PHE A 161 22.62 -10.21 -28.77
N GLN A 162 21.43 -10.67 -29.18
CA GLN A 162 21.28 -11.56 -30.34
C GLN A 162 21.71 -10.89 -31.65
N ASP A 163 21.55 -9.58 -31.80
CA ASP A 163 22.02 -8.82 -32.99
C ASP A 163 23.55 -8.76 -33.07
N GLN A 164 24.25 -8.82 -31.95
CA GLN A 164 25.72 -8.71 -31.88
C GLN A 164 26.41 -10.07 -31.70
N SER A 165 25.72 -11.05 -31.14
CA SER A 165 26.24 -12.36 -30.76
C SER A 165 25.08 -13.37 -30.71
N SER A 166 25.39 -14.66 -30.70
CA SER A 166 24.39 -15.71 -30.44
C SER A 166 24.58 -16.31 -29.05
N PHE A 167 23.47 -16.65 -28.40
CA PHE A 167 23.55 -17.45 -27.18
C PHE A 167 24.03 -18.86 -27.50
N GLU A 168 24.72 -19.46 -26.54
CA GLU A 168 25.24 -20.83 -26.70
C GLU A 168 24.07 -21.84 -26.75
N ASN A 169 23.02 -21.56 -26.00
CA ASN A 169 21.79 -22.38 -25.97
C ASN A 169 20.65 -21.54 -25.37
N ASP A 170 19.43 -22.11 -25.41
CA ASP A 170 18.21 -21.46 -24.87
C ASP A 170 18.30 -21.20 -23.36
N GLU A 171 19.03 -22.02 -22.61
CA GLU A 171 19.25 -21.86 -21.18
C GLU A 171 20.08 -20.59 -20.89
N ALA A 172 21.14 -20.37 -21.68
CA ALA A 172 21.96 -19.14 -21.57
C ALA A 172 21.15 -17.86 -21.87
N GLU A 173 20.27 -17.93 -22.87
CA GLU A 173 19.33 -16.84 -23.18
C GLU A 173 18.39 -16.57 -22.02
N MET A 174 17.78 -17.61 -21.44
CA MET A 174 16.87 -17.50 -20.30
C MET A 174 17.55 -16.92 -19.06
N VAL A 175 18.77 -17.37 -18.76
CA VAL A 175 19.58 -16.83 -17.65
C VAL A 175 19.88 -15.36 -17.86
N PHE A 176 20.24 -14.95 -19.08
CA PHE A 176 20.49 -13.57 -19.41
C PHE A 176 19.25 -12.71 -19.31
N TYR A 177 18.10 -13.21 -19.78
CA TYR A 177 16.80 -12.57 -19.65
C TYR A 177 16.46 -12.33 -18.18
N ASN A 178 16.48 -13.37 -17.35
CA ASN A 178 16.14 -13.28 -15.94
C ASN A 178 17.05 -12.30 -15.20
N LYS A 179 18.35 -12.33 -15.45
CA LYS A 179 19.29 -11.38 -14.85
C LYS A 179 19.02 -9.92 -15.27
N SER A 180 18.63 -9.71 -16.52
CA SER A 180 18.28 -8.39 -17.04
C SER A 180 16.97 -7.90 -16.46
N PHE A 181 16.00 -8.79 -16.29
CA PHE A 181 14.73 -8.52 -15.66
C PHE A 181 14.91 -8.11 -14.19
N ASP A 182 15.59 -8.93 -13.40
CA ASP A 182 15.83 -8.67 -11.96
C ASP A 182 16.54 -7.34 -11.76
N LYS A 183 17.57 -7.08 -12.57
CA LYS A 183 18.30 -5.81 -12.51
C LYS A 183 17.40 -4.60 -12.82
N ALA A 184 16.50 -4.74 -13.79
CA ALA A 184 15.57 -3.67 -14.16
C ALA A 184 14.43 -3.52 -13.13
N PHE A 185 14.05 -4.60 -12.46
CA PHE A 185 12.96 -4.59 -11.48
C PHE A 185 13.40 -4.03 -10.12
N LEU A 186 14.66 -4.21 -9.75
CA LEU A 186 15.25 -3.70 -8.50
C LEU A 186 15.81 -2.27 -8.60
N ALA A 187 15.87 -1.69 -9.81
CA ALA A 187 16.36 -0.35 -10.05
C ALA A 187 15.27 0.71 -9.87
#